data_c279d3eef5798c8219e62848fd4a7a83
#
_entry.id   c279d3eef5798c8219e62848fd4a7a83
#
_cell.length_a   1.000
_cell.length_b   1.000
_cell.length_c   1.000
_cell.angle_alpha   90.00
_cell.angle_beta   90.00
_cell.angle_gamma   90.00
#
_symmetry.space_group_name_H-M   'P 1'
#
loop_
_entity.id
_entity.type
_entity.pdbx_description
1 polymer ?
#
loop_
_entity_poly.entity_id
_entity_poly.type
_entity_poly.pdbx_seq_one_letter_code
_entity_poly.pdbx_strand_id
1 'polypeptide(L)'
;MNQNLTYNINLIGGRDWSKFKKWYIRLSLRKYLKLNENPVIISSNWELSEGLIPYRNKYKFCLVTVLHGLEVTRLQSKRYAKRTKRFVQSILNSDHVISVSNYTKNQAELISGYKQNKTIPNFVNTKKSFIVDKKKSRRKLGFKQSDKILLTLSRLVKRKGHETVINAISLIINKIPDIKYVIAGSGEEKYEGDLKQLVSKLKLDRHVLFLGYIEEDNKNDLYNACDIYIMNSNKTDEEGDSEGFGITFLESNACGKPVIGSNAGGISDAITNRENGLLIEPNNPTKTAQAIYELFNDEKLYNQLSENGITRIKENFAINKVGEKYMEIILNHYDY
;
A
#
# COMPACT_ATOMS: atom_id res chain seq x y z
N MET A 1 8.01 32.11 0.02
CA MET A 1 6.74 32.64 -0.53
C MET A 1 5.60 31.75 -0.04
N ASN A 2 4.88 32.21 1.03
CA ASN A 2 3.66 31.56 1.49
C ASN A 2 2.48 32.11 0.67
N GLN A 3 2.23 31.55 -0.50
CA GLN A 3 0.96 31.74 -1.16
C GLN A 3 0.01 30.70 -0.57
N ASN A 4 -1.04 31.17 0.12
CA ASN A 4 -2.20 30.37 0.50
C ASN A 4 -2.90 29.92 -0.78
N LEU A 5 -2.47 28.78 -1.35
CA LEU A 5 -3.16 28.14 -2.46
C LEU A 5 -4.49 27.61 -1.93
N THR A 6 -5.56 28.35 -2.16
CA THR A 6 -6.93 27.85 -1.97
C THR A 6 -7.30 26.98 -3.16
N TYR A 7 -7.45 25.68 -2.94
CA TYR A 7 -7.97 24.76 -3.96
C TYR A 7 -9.36 24.28 -3.58
N ASN A 8 -10.24 24.25 -4.55
CA ASN A 8 -11.57 23.70 -4.39
C ASN A 8 -11.53 22.18 -4.66
N ILE A 9 -11.89 21.37 -3.68
CA ILE A 9 -12.04 19.93 -3.84
C ILE A 9 -13.48 19.64 -4.20
N ASN A 10 -13.72 19.18 -5.44
CA ASN A 10 -15.00 18.68 -5.86
C ASN A 10 -15.00 17.14 -5.77
N LEU A 11 -15.68 16.61 -4.75
CA LEU A 11 -15.86 15.16 -4.58
C LEU A 11 -17.00 14.67 -5.45
N ILE A 12 -16.69 13.79 -6.41
CA ILE A 12 -17.65 13.08 -7.23
C ILE A 12 -17.83 11.69 -6.63
N GLY A 13 -18.79 11.53 -5.74
CA GLY A 13 -19.04 10.29 -5.01
C GLY A 13 -20.24 9.48 -5.53
N GLY A 14 -20.24 8.15 -5.26
CA GLY A 14 -21.35 7.24 -5.51
C GLY A 14 -20.87 5.82 -5.82
N ARG A 15 -21.40 4.82 -5.12
CA ARG A 15 -20.99 3.41 -5.24
C ARG A 15 -21.32 2.75 -6.59
N ASP A 16 -22.38 3.21 -7.32
CA ASP A 16 -22.94 2.49 -8.49
C ASP A 16 -22.96 3.27 -9.80
N TRP A 17 -22.04 4.19 -10.01
CA TRP A 17 -22.02 5.11 -11.14
C TRP A 17 -21.09 4.75 -12.30
N SER A 18 -20.75 3.49 -12.52
CA SER A 18 -19.69 3.10 -13.46
C SER A 18 -19.91 3.60 -14.91
N LYS A 19 -21.15 3.66 -15.41
CA LYS A 19 -21.46 4.16 -16.77
C LYS A 19 -21.61 5.70 -16.83
N PHE A 20 -22.25 6.31 -15.84
CA PHE A 20 -22.45 7.76 -15.75
C PHE A 20 -21.23 8.52 -15.23
N LYS A 21 -20.37 7.87 -14.44
CA LYS A 21 -19.18 8.48 -13.85
C LYS A 21 -18.23 9.06 -14.90
N LYS A 22 -17.96 8.34 -15.99
CA LYS A 22 -17.14 8.84 -17.11
C LYS A 22 -17.75 10.08 -17.79
N TRP A 23 -19.06 10.10 -17.98
CA TRP A 23 -19.77 11.21 -18.57
C TRP A 23 -19.77 12.45 -17.67
N TYR A 24 -20.06 12.27 -16.38
CA TYR A 24 -20.05 13.36 -15.41
C TYR A 24 -18.66 13.96 -15.21
N ILE A 25 -17.62 13.12 -15.10
CA ILE A 25 -16.23 13.58 -15.07
C ILE A 25 -15.91 14.40 -16.31
N ARG A 26 -16.32 13.95 -17.49
CA ARG A 26 -16.12 14.67 -18.75
C ARG A 26 -16.79 16.04 -18.74
N LEU A 27 -18.03 16.16 -18.26
CA LEU A 27 -18.75 17.44 -18.20
C LEU A 27 -18.11 18.40 -17.20
N SER A 28 -17.81 17.93 -15.99
CA SER A 28 -17.18 18.73 -14.95
C SER A 28 -15.80 19.22 -15.40
N LEU A 29 -15.02 18.32 -16.00
CA LEU A 29 -13.70 18.64 -16.53
C LEU A 29 -13.77 19.66 -17.68
N ARG A 30 -14.73 19.50 -18.62
CA ARG A 30 -14.92 20.44 -19.71
C ARG A 30 -15.23 21.85 -19.20
N LYS A 31 -16.04 21.97 -18.15
CA LYS A 31 -16.31 23.25 -17.49
C LYS A 31 -15.02 23.81 -16.87
N TYR A 32 -14.26 23.00 -16.15
CA TYR A 32 -13.00 23.40 -15.53
C TYR A 32 -11.96 23.86 -16.57
N LEU A 33 -11.74 23.08 -17.62
CA LEU A 33 -10.81 23.40 -18.70
C LEU A 33 -11.17 24.66 -19.51
N LYS A 34 -12.46 25.06 -19.53
CA LYS A 34 -12.86 26.34 -20.13
C LYS A 34 -12.54 27.55 -19.26
N LEU A 35 -12.44 27.37 -17.97
CA LEU A 35 -12.27 28.45 -16.98
C LEU A 35 -10.81 28.64 -16.56
N ASN A 36 -9.92 27.69 -16.88
CA ASN A 36 -8.53 27.72 -16.46
C ASN A 36 -7.60 27.53 -17.64
N GLU A 37 -6.63 28.41 -17.78
CA GLU A 37 -5.59 28.32 -18.79
C GLU A 37 -4.48 27.40 -18.35
N ASN A 38 -4.16 26.38 -19.18
CA ASN A 38 -3.05 25.43 -18.98
C ASN A 38 -2.94 24.80 -17.56
N PRO A 39 -4.04 24.23 -17.00
CA PRO A 39 -3.99 23.65 -15.67
C PRO A 39 -3.19 22.34 -15.63
N VAL A 40 -2.63 22.00 -14.47
CA VAL A 40 -2.08 20.67 -14.20
C VAL A 40 -3.18 19.74 -13.69
N ILE A 41 -3.38 18.62 -14.35
CA ILE A 41 -4.37 17.60 -13.98
C ILE A 41 -3.63 16.34 -13.50
N ILE A 42 -3.77 16.00 -12.23
CA ILE A 42 -3.22 14.77 -11.66
C ILE A 42 -4.31 13.71 -11.68
N SER A 43 -4.10 12.67 -12.48
CA SER A 43 -4.99 11.53 -12.58
C SER A 43 -4.51 10.39 -11.69
N SER A 44 -5.38 9.90 -10.82
CA SER A 44 -5.06 8.84 -9.86
C SER A 44 -4.95 7.43 -10.46
N ASN A 45 -5.19 7.28 -11.76
CA ASN A 45 -4.92 6.05 -12.51
C ASN A 45 -4.96 6.30 -14.02
N TRP A 46 -4.42 5.38 -14.80
CA TRP A 46 -4.33 5.49 -16.25
C TRP A 46 -5.71 5.46 -16.96
N GLU A 47 -6.72 4.83 -16.38
CA GLU A 47 -8.07 4.75 -16.99
C GLU A 47 -8.79 6.10 -16.94
N LEU A 48 -8.51 6.90 -15.92
CA LEU A 48 -8.99 8.29 -15.85
C LEU A 48 -8.22 9.16 -16.86
N SER A 49 -6.89 8.99 -16.95
CA SER A 49 -6.07 9.71 -17.94
C SER A 49 -6.52 9.43 -19.36
N GLU A 50 -6.85 8.18 -19.71
CA GLU A 50 -7.44 7.82 -21.00
C GLU A 50 -8.67 8.65 -21.34
N GLY A 51 -9.53 8.91 -20.36
CA GLY A 51 -10.72 9.74 -20.52
C GLY A 51 -10.43 11.20 -20.84
N LEU A 52 -9.21 11.67 -20.63
CA LEU A 52 -8.76 13.05 -20.86
C LEU A 52 -8.12 13.25 -22.23
N ILE A 53 -7.61 12.20 -22.86
CA ILE A 53 -6.92 12.28 -24.17
C ILE A 53 -7.72 13.05 -25.23
N PRO A 54 -9.05 12.81 -25.42
CA PRO A 54 -9.82 13.52 -26.43
C PRO A 54 -9.91 15.05 -26.25
N TYR A 55 -9.58 15.53 -25.04
CA TYR A 55 -9.63 16.97 -24.75
C TYR A 55 -8.31 17.70 -25.08
N ARG A 56 -7.19 16.97 -25.26
CA ARG A 56 -5.87 17.57 -25.54
C ARG A 56 -5.84 18.36 -26.85
N ASN A 57 -6.63 17.95 -27.84
CA ASN A 57 -6.74 18.69 -29.13
C ASN A 57 -7.50 20.01 -29.00
N LYS A 58 -8.26 20.20 -27.90
CA LYS A 58 -9.12 21.38 -27.74
C LYS A 58 -8.69 22.30 -26.61
N TYR A 59 -8.00 21.75 -25.59
CA TYR A 59 -7.59 22.47 -24.40
C TYR A 59 -6.12 22.18 -24.10
N LYS A 60 -5.38 23.20 -23.72
CA LYS A 60 -4.02 23.07 -23.23
C LYS A 60 -4.05 22.72 -21.74
N PHE A 61 -3.39 21.65 -21.32
CA PHE A 61 -3.23 21.23 -19.93
C PHE A 61 -2.08 20.24 -19.81
N CYS A 62 -1.43 20.20 -18.65
CA CYS A 62 -0.47 19.17 -18.28
C CYS A 62 -1.21 17.98 -17.68
N LEU A 63 -0.94 16.79 -18.17
CA LEU A 63 -1.52 15.53 -17.66
C LEU A 63 -0.47 14.72 -16.92
N VAL A 64 -0.64 14.58 -15.62
CA VAL A 64 0.17 13.71 -14.75
C VAL A 64 -0.63 12.44 -14.46
N THR A 65 -0.11 11.30 -14.86
CA THR A 65 -0.75 9.97 -14.60
C THR A 65 -0.02 9.26 -13.48
N VAL A 66 -0.76 8.89 -12.41
CA VAL A 66 -0.22 8.14 -11.27
C VAL A 66 -0.59 6.66 -11.39
N LEU A 67 0.39 5.77 -11.17
CA LEU A 67 0.26 4.32 -11.25
C LEU A 67 0.51 3.69 -9.88
N HIS A 68 -0.46 2.88 -9.41
CA HIS A 68 -0.45 2.29 -8.05
C HIS A 68 -0.02 0.82 -7.99
N GLY A 69 0.12 0.15 -9.14
CA GLY A 69 0.67 -1.21 -9.26
C GLY A 69 -0.30 -2.22 -9.84
N LEU A 70 -1.36 -2.60 -9.13
CA LEU A 70 -2.26 -3.67 -9.54
C LEU A 70 -2.88 -3.47 -10.93
N GLU A 71 -3.28 -2.26 -11.27
CA GLU A 71 -3.85 -1.89 -12.55
C GLU A 71 -2.83 -1.96 -13.71
N VAL A 72 -1.54 -2.01 -13.38
CA VAL A 72 -0.42 -2.21 -14.32
C VAL A 72 -0.06 -3.68 -14.42
N THR A 73 0.19 -4.35 -13.29
CA THR A 73 0.68 -5.74 -13.27
C THR A 73 -0.28 -6.72 -13.91
N ARG A 74 -1.59 -6.51 -13.77
CA ARG A 74 -2.63 -7.30 -14.44
C ARG A 74 -2.58 -7.26 -15.96
N LEU A 75 -2.03 -6.18 -16.54
CA LEU A 75 -1.96 -6.01 -18.00
C LEU A 75 -0.98 -6.99 -18.67
N GLN A 76 -0.13 -7.68 -17.92
CA GLN A 76 0.76 -8.74 -18.44
C GLN A 76 0.00 -9.98 -18.90
N SER A 77 -1.20 -10.20 -18.37
CA SER A 77 -2.02 -11.34 -18.78
C SER A 77 -2.64 -11.11 -20.17
N LYS A 78 -2.58 -12.14 -21.04
CA LYS A 78 -3.22 -12.14 -22.37
C LYS A 78 -4.71 -11.77 -22.33
N ARG A 79 -5.40 -12.09 -21.23
CA ARG A 79 -6.81 -11.74 -20.98
C ARG A 79 -7.07 -10.22 -21.10
N TYR A 80 -6.07 -9.39 -20.81
CA TYR A 80 -6.19 -7.94 -20.79
C TYR A 80 -5.59 -7.24 -22.02
N ALA A 81 -5.30 -7.96 -23.13
CA ALA A 81 -4.64 -7.40 -24.32
C ALA A 81 -5.28 -6.10 -24.86
N LYS A 82 -6.64 -6.01 -24.86
CA LYS A 82 -7.35 -4.76 -25.27
C LYS A 82 -7.09 -3.62 -24.29
N ARG A 83 -7.04 -3.90 -22.99
CA ARG A 83 -6.73 -2.91 -21.94
C ARG A 83 -5.28 -2.46 -22.03
N THR A 84 -4.37 -3.38 -22.37
CA THR A 84 -2.94 -3.06 -22.54
C THR A 84 -2.72 -2.02 -23.64
N LYS A 85 -3.39 -2.15 -24.81
CA LYS A 85 -3.32 -1.11 -25.86
C LYS A 85 -3.81 0.25 -25.38
N ARG A 86 -4.90 0.29 -24.62
CA ARG A 86 -5.45 1.53 -24.05
C ARG A 86 -4.53 2.14 -23.02
N PHE A 87 -3.92 1.30 -22.15
CA PHE A 87 -2.90 1.71 -21.20
C PHE A 87 -1.71 2.38 -21.90
N VAL A 88 -1.13 1.71 -22.91
CA VAL A 88 -0.01 2.27 -23.69
C VAL A 88 -0.35 3.64 -24.27
N GLN A 89 -1.51 3.77 -24.89
CA GLN A 89 -1.98 5.05 -25.42
C GLN A 89 -2.14 6.11 -24.31
N SER A 90 -2.67 5.73 -23.15
CA SER A 90 -2.82 6.65 -22.03
C SER A 90 -1.47 7.16 -21.53
N ILE A 91 -0.49 6.26 -21.37
CA ILE A 91 0.84 6.60 -20.91
C ILE A 91 1.59 7.50 -21.91
N LEU A 92 1.56 7.16 -23.21
CA LEU A 92 2.20 7.94 -24.26
C LEU A 92 1.58 9.34 -24.47
N ASN A 93 0.33 9.55 -24.03
CA ASN A 93 -0.34 10.85 -24.07
C ASN A 93 -0.29 11.60 -22.72
N SER A 94 0.43 11.10 -21.72
CA SER A 94 0.68 11.81 -20.46
C SER A 94 1.96 12.64 -20.57
N ASP A 95 1.97 13.84 -19.99
CA ASP A 95 3.17 14.68 -19.93
C ASP A 95 4.14 14.14 -18.87
N HIS A 96 3.57 13.64 -17.76
CA HIS A 96 4.34 12.98 -16.73
C HIS A 96 3.64 11.68 -16.31
N VAL A 97 4.45 10.64 -16.07
CA VAL A 97 4.00 9.37 -15.50
C VAL A 97 4.72 9.15 -14.18
N ILE A 98 3.95 8.88 -13.13
CA ILE A 98 4.46 8.67 -11.78
C ILE A 98 4.06 7.27 -11.34
N SER A 99 5.00 6.47 -10.89
CA SER A 99 4.75 5.18 -10.26
C SER A 99 5.03 5.24 -8.77
N VAL A 100 4.19 4.58 -7.96
CA VAL A 100 4.34 4.57 -6.50
C VAL A 100 5.50 3.70 -5.99
N SER A 101 6.14 2.93 -6.88
CA SER A 101 7.30 2.08 -6.57
C SER A 101 8.16 1.87 -7.80
N ASN A 102 9.44 1.54 -7.61
CA ASN A 102 10.32 1.13 -8.70
C ASN A 102 9.81 -0.14 -9.38
N TYR A 103 9.20 -1.04 -8.62
CA TYR A 103 8.55 -2.22 -9.19
C TYR A 103 7.45 -1.82 -10.18
N THR A 104 6.50 -0.97 -9.78
CA THR A 104 5.41 -0.50 -10.65
C THR A 104 5.95 0.26 -11.86
N LYS A 105 6.98 1.10 -11.67
CA LYS A 105 7.69 1.80 -12.74
C LYS A 105 8.22 0.81 -13.77
N ASN A 106 9.00 -0.19 -13.35
CA ASN A 106 9.61 -1.16 -14.25
C ASN A 106 8.55 -1.96 -15.02
N GLN A 107 7.44 -2.33 -14.36
CA GLN A 107 6.33 -3.02 -15.02
C GLN A 107 5.64 -2.13 -16.07
N ALA A 108 5.41 -0.87 -15.75
CA ALA A 108 4.80 0.08 -16.68
C ALA A 108 5.70 0.35 -17.89
N GLU A 109 7.01 0.51 -17.68
CA GLU A 109 7.99 0.70 -18.73
C GLU A 109 8.14 -0.52 -19.65
N LEU A 110 8.10 -1.72 -19.07
CA LEU A 110 8.12 -2.99 -19.84
C LEU A 110 6.90 -3.10 -20.77
N ILE A 111 5.72 -2.71 -20.29
CA ILE A 111 4.48 -2.82 -21.06
C ILE A 111 4.33 -1.71 -22.10
N SER A 112 4.71 -0.48 -21.75
CA SER A 112 4.45 0.71 -22.59
C SER A 112 5.62 1.13 -23.47
N GLY A 113 6.84 0.72 -23.15
CA GLY A 113 8.08 1.25 -23.74
C GLY A 113 8.45 2.69 -23.30
N TYR A 114 7.62 3.33 -22.46
CA TYR A 114 7.82 4.70 -21.99
C TYR A 114 8.86 4.76 -20.86
N LYS A 115 10.01 5.43 -21.12
CA LYS A 115 11.18 5.41 -20.22
C LYS A 115 11.31 6.63 -19.28
N GLN A 116 10.40 7.60 -19.37
CA GLN A 116 10.44 8.82 -18.54
C GLN A 116 9.54 8.74 -17.29
N ASN A 117 9.17 7.52 -16.88
CA ASN A 117 8.37 7.29 -15.70
C ASN A 117 9.19 7.61 -14.43
N LYS A 118 8.66 8.46 -13.55
CA LYS A 118 9.28 8.82 -12.27
C LYS A 118 8.71 7.97 -11.14
N THR A 119 9.51 7.67 -10.12
CA THR A 119 9.04 7.03 -8.89
C THR A 119 8.80 8.11 -7.83
N ILE A 120 7.54 8.26 -7.40
CA ILE A 120 7.18 9.02 -6.20
C ILE A 120 6.39 8.06 -5.30
N PRO A 121 6.91 7.70 -4.13
CA PRO A 121 6.30 6.69 -3.28
C PRO A 121 4.96 7.16 -2.70
N ASN A 122 4.18 6.21 -2.22
CA ASN A 122 3.04 6.53 -1.37
C ASN A 122 3.52 7.19 -0.07
N PHE A 123 2.62 7.94 0.57
CA PHE A 123 2.89 8.64 1.82
C PHE A 123 2.09 8.05 2.98
N VAL A 124 2.52 8.39 4.19
CA VAL A 124 1.77 8.16 5.43
C VAL A 124 1.23 9.49 5.96
N ASN A 125 -0.03 9.47 6.37
CA ASN A 125 -0.61 10.55 7.13
C ASN A 125 -0.21 10.40 8.60
N THR A 126 0.84 11.10 9.02
CA THR A 126 1.36 11.05 10.40
C THR A 126 0.43 11.65 11.44
N LYS A 127 -0.70 12.27 11.03
CA LYS A 127 -1.78 12.66 11.94
C LYS A 127 -2.74 11.50 12.25
N LYS A 128 -2.72 10.45 11.42
CA LYS A 128 -3.53 9.23 11.58
C LYS A 128 -2.72 8.05 12.10
N SER A 129 -1.45 7.95 11.73
CA SER A 129 -0.53 6.88 12.16
C SER A 129 0.61 7.52 12.95
N PHE A 130 0.56 7.37 14.27
CA PHE A 130 1.50 7.98 15.22
C PHE A 130 1.59 7.14 16.49
N ILE A 131 2.65 7.33 17.24
CA ILE A 131 2.92 6.59 18.46
C ILE A 131 1.97 7.00 19.57
N VAL A 132 1.30 6.01 20.18
CA VAL A 132 0.53 6.15 21.42
C VAL A 132 0.95 5.07 22.42
N ASP A 133 0.51 5.20 23.67
CA ASP A 133 0.82 4.23 24.71
C ASP A 133 0.29 2.84 24.37
N LYS A 134 1.21 1.89 24.21
CA LYS A 134 0.94 0.49 23.85
C LYS A 134 -0.01 -0.18 24.87
N LYS A 135 0.18 0.10 26.18
CA LYS A 135 -0.63 -0.50 27.24
C LYS A 135 -2.07 -0.02 27.15
N LYS A 136 -2.27 1.27 26.80
CA LYS A 136 -3.60 1.85 26.58
C LYS A 136 -4.29 1.22 25.38
N SER A 137 -3.60 1.11 24.24
CA SER A 137 -4.13 0.48 23.02
C SER A 137 -4.48 -0.99 23.24
N ARG A 138 -3.64 -1.75 23.96
CA ARG A 138 -3.92 -3.15 24.32
C ARG A 138 -5.15 -3.29 25.20
N ARG A 139 -5.31 -2.45 26.22
CA ARG A 139 -6.51 -2.45 27.07
C ARG A 139 -7.77 -2.14 26.26
N LYS A 140 -7.72 -1.15 25.37
CA LYS A 140 -8.84 -0.78 24.49
C LYS A 140 -9.28 -1.94 23.60
N LEU A 141 -8.33 -2.74 23.12
CA LEU A 141 -8.58 -3.86 22.20
C LEU A 141 -8.72 -5.23 22.88
N GLY A 142 -8.67 -5.29 24.24
CA GLY A 142 -8.83 -6.52 25.00
C GLY A 142 -7.63 -7.46 24.98
N PHE A 143 -6.43 -6.99 24.60
CA PHE A 143 -5.22 -7.80 24.59
C PHE A 143 -4.51 -7.78 25.95
N LYS A 144 -3.88 -8.91 26.32
CA LYS A 144 -3.02 -8.98 27.50
C LYS A 144 -1.72 -8.21 27.28
N GLN A 145 -1.16 -7.67 28.35
CA GLN A 145 0.14 -6.96 28.28
C GLN A 145 1.30 -7.90 27.96
N SER A 146 1.18 -9.18 28.34
CA SER A 146 2.19 -10.21 28.07
C SER A 146 2.12 -10.80 26.66
N ASP A 147 1.04 -10.59 25.91
CA ASP A 147 0.90 -11.17 24.57
C ASP A 147 2.02 -10.66 23.63
N LYS A 148 2.56 -11.56 22.82
CA LYS A 148 3.50 -11.27 21.73
C LYS A 148 2.68 -11.14 20.43
N ILE A 149 2.34 -9.90 20.03
CA ILE A 149 1.32 -9.66 19.01
C ILE A 149 1.97 -9.39 17.64
N LEU A 150 1.69 -10.28 16.69
CA LEU A 150 1.88 -10.05 15.25
C LEU A 150 0.59 -9.48 14.67
N LEU A 151 0.68 -8.48 13.80
CA LEU A 151 -0.46 -7.88 13.13
C LEU A 151 -0.32 -7.96 11.62
N THR A 152 -1.35 -8.43 10.92
CA THR A 152 -1.59 -8.13 9.52
C THR A 152 -2.88 -7.33 9.38
N LEU A 153 -2.81 -6.13 8.84
CA LEU A 153 -3.97 -5.30 8.49
C LEU A 153 -4.06 -5.21 6.97
N SER A 154 -4.94 -6.01 6.37
CA SER A 154 -5.09 -6.09 4.91
C SER A 154 -6.41 -6.73 4.51
N ARG A 155 -6.76 -6.66 3.22
CA ARG A 155 -7.82 -7.52 2.68
C ARG A 155 -7.44 -8.99 2.83
N LEU A 156 -8.41 -9.86 3.14
CA LEU A 156 -8.22 -11.30 3.15
C LEU A 156 -8.28 -11.82 1.71
N VAL A 157 -7.12 -11.88 1.08
CA VAL A 157 -6.91 -12.44 -0.27
C VAL A 157 -5.61 -13.23 -0.30
N LYS A 158 -5.53 -14.30 -1.10
CA LYS A 158 -4.38 -15.24 -1.14
C LYS A 158 -3.03 -14.54 -1.24
N ARG A 159 -2.93 -13.52 -2.12
CA ARG A 159 -1.66 -12.80 -2.32
C ARG A 159 -1.10 -12.11 -1.07
N LYS A 160 -1.88 -11.91 -0.02
CA LYS A 160 -1.41 -11.28 1.24
C LYS A 160 -0.66 -12.26 2.17
N GLY A 161 -0.68 -13.57 1.85
CA GLY A 161 0.16 -14.58 2.47
C GLY A 161 -0.20 -14.91 3.92
N HIS A 162 -1.47 -14.77 4.31
CA HIS A 162 -1.93 -15.14 5.66
C HIS A 162 -1.61 -16.60 5.99
N GLU A 163 -1.76 -17.52 5.03
CA GLU A 163 -1.44 -18.94 5.19
C GLU A 163 0.02 -19.16 5.56
N THR A 164 0.93 -18.42 4.93
CA THR A 164 2.37 -18.51 5.21
C THR A 164 2.69 -18.11 6.65
N VAL A 165 2.03 -17.04 7.15
CA VAL A 165 2.22 -16.58 8.54
C VAL A 165 1.62 -17.58 9.52
N ILE A 166 0.41 -18.13 9.26
CA ILE A 166 -0.22 -19.16 10.12
C ILE A 166 0.69 -20.40 10.21
N ASN A 167 1.21 -20.89 9.07
CA ASN A 167 2.14 -22.01 9.07
C ASN A 167 3.45 -21.67 9.80
N ALA A 168 3.96 -20.44 9.69
CA ALA A 168 5.16 -20.03 10.43
C ALA A 168 4.96 -20.07 11.95
N ILE A 169 3.78 -19.65 12.43
CA ILE A 169 3.44 -19.70 13.87
C ILE A 169 3.45 -21.14 14.37
N SER A 170 2.95 -22.10 13.62
CA SER A 170 2.96 -23.51 14.01
C SER A 170 4.37 -24.05 14.25
N LEU A 171 5.39 -23.47 13.60
CA LEU A 171 6.79 -23.86 13.75
C LEU A 171 7.47 -23.27 15.00
N ILE A 172 6.93 -22.18 15.56
CA ILE A 172 7.57 -21.46 16.67
C ILE A 172 6.73 -21.39 17.94
N ILE A 173 5.51 -21.95 17.93
CA ILE A 173 4.57 -21.86 19.06
C ILE A 173 5.18 -22.39 20.37
N ASN A 174 5.96 -23.45 20.31
CA ASN A 174 6.62 -24.02 21.48
C ASN A 174 7.76 -23.13 22.02
N LYS A 175 8.32 -22.23 21.19
CA LYS A 175 9.37 -21.28 21.56
C LYS A 175 8.82 -19.94 22.03
N ILE A 176 7.64 -19.56 21.53
CA ILE A 176 6.93 -18.32 21.88
C ILE A 176 5.48 -18.65 22.20
N PRO A 177 5.17 -19.22 23.38
CA PRO A 177 3.82 -19.71 23.71
C PRO A 177 2.77 -18.59 23.84
N ASP A 178 3.19 -17.35 24.10
CA ASP A 178 2.28 -16.20 24.22
C ASP A 178 2.07 -15.46 22.89
N ILE A 179 2.49 -16.05 21.76
CA ILE A 179 2.32 -15.44 20.43
C ILE A 179 0.85 -15.36 20.06
N LYS A 180 0.45 -14.18 19.51
CA LYS A 180 -0.87 -13.93 18.95
C LYS A 180 -0.71 -13.36 17.54
N TYR A 181 -1.34 -13.96 16.57
CA TYR A 181 -1.44 -13.42 15.23
C TYR A 181 -2.81 -12.81 15.02
N VAL A 182 -2.85 -11.51 14.91
CA VAL A 182 -4.07 -10.71 14.71
C VAL A 182 -4.21 -10.44 13.22
N ILE A 183 -5.27 -10.96 12.63
CA ILE A 183 -5.66 -10.74 11.23
C ILE A 183 -6.81 -9.74 11.23
N ALA A 184 -6.55 -8.54 10.76
CA ALA A 184 -7.49 -7.45 10.68
C ALA A 184 -7.80 -7.11 9.21
N GLY A 185 -9.08 -7.05 8.87
CA GLY A 185 -9.59 -6.81 7.53
C GLY A 185 -10.65 -7.83 7.14
N SER A 186 -11.22 -7.65 5.95
CA SER A 186 -12.23 -8.55 5.39
C SER A 186 -11.86 -8.99 3.97
N GLY A 187 -12.50 -10.02 3.47
CA GLY A 187 -12.26 -10.57 2.13
C GLY A 187 -13.38 -11.49 1.69
N GLU A 188 -13.05 -12.44 0.83
CA GLU A 188 -13.99 -13.46 0.38
C GLU A 188 -14.25 -14.47 1.51
N GLU A 189 -15.52 -14.73 1.81
CA GLU A 189 -15.95 -15.67 2.88
C GLU A 189 -15.28 -17.05 2.72
N LYS A 190 -15.15 -17.54 1.49
CA LYS A 190 -14.49 -18.80 1.20
C LYS A 190 -13.03 -18.80 1.67
N TYR A 191 -12.27 -17.77 1.34
CA TYR A 191 -10.85 -17.70 1.74
C TYR A 191 -10.70 -17.53 3.25
N GLU A 192 -11.56 -16.74 3.88
CA GLU A 192 -11.58 -16.64 5.35
C GLU A 192 -11.91 -18.00 6.00
N GLY A 193 -12.87 -18.75 5.44
CA GLY A 193 -13.20 -20.11 5.86
C GLY A 193 -12.01 -21.07 5.74
N ASP A 194 -11.29 -21.04 4.60
CA ASP A 194 -10.09 -21.85 4.38
C ASP A 194 -8.99 -21.54 5.43
N LEU A 195 -8.79 -20.26 5.76
CA LEU A 195 -7.83 -19.85 6.79
C LEU A 195 -8.24 -20.35 8.19
N LYS A 196 -9.51 -20.25 8.55
CA LYS A 196 -10.03 -20.78 9.84
C LYS A 196 -9.88 -22.29 9.95
N GLN A 197 -10.12 -23.02 8.87
CA GLN A 197 -9.88 -24.47 8.81
C GLN A 197 -8.39 -24.79 9.00
N LEU A 198 -7.50 -24.03 8.37
CA LEU A 198 -6.05 -24.19 8.55
C LEU A 198 -5.63 -23.96 10.01
N VAL A 199 -6.17 -22.92 10.65
CA VAL A 199 -5.92 -22.60 12.06
C VAL A 199 -6.32 -23.77 12.95
N SER A 200 -7.53 -24.32 12.80
CA SER A 200 -8.03 -25.44 13.59
C SER A 200 -7.25 -26.73 13.32
N LYS A 201 -6.89 -27.00 12.05
CA LYS A 201 -6.04 -28.15 11.69
C LYS A 201 -4.68 -28.11 12.38
N LEU A 202 -4.11 -26.92 12.52
CA LEU A 202 -2.82 -26.70 13.18
C LEU A 202 -2.94 -26.50 14.70
N LYS A 203 -4.16 -26.57 15.26
CA LYS A 203 -4.48 -26.34 16.68
C LYS A 203 -4.03 -24.97 17.21
N LEU A 204 -4.18 -23.95 16.36
CA LEU A 204 -3.79 -22.57 16.64
C LEU A 204 -4.95 -21.65 17.03
N ASP A 205 -6.12 -22.20 17.37
CA ASP A 205 -7.35 -21.44 17.66
C ASP A 205 -7.18 -20.38 18.78
N ARG A 206 -6.26 -20.62 19.73
CA ARG A 206 -5.92 -19.67 20.80
C ARG A 206 -4.88 -18.63 20.39
N HIS A 207 -4.27 -18.76 19.22
CA HIS A 207 -3.12 -17.97 18.77
C HIS A 207 -3.42 -17.10 17.56
N VAL A 208 -4.44 -17.43 16.77
CA VAL A 208 -4.84 -16.66 15.58
C VAL A 208 -6.20 -16.04 15.82
N LEU A 209 -6.27 -14.72 15.70
CA LEU A 209 -7.47 -13.93 15.97
C LEU A 209 -7.89 -13.20 14.70
N PHE A 210 -9.13 -13.41 14.25
CA PHE A 210 -9.74 -12.71 13.13
C PHE A 210 -10.61 -11.56 13.66
N LEU A 211 -10.24 -10.30 13.38
CA LEU A 211 -10.98 -9.13 13.87
C LEU A 211 -12.00 -8.60 12.87
N GLY A 212 -12.00 -9.12 11.63
CA GLY A 212 -12.86 -8.59 10.58
C GLY A 212 -12.47 -7.17 10.14
N TYR A 213 -13.45 -6.44 9.57
CA TYR A 213 -13.24 -5.07 9.12
C TYR A 213 -12.92 -4.11 10.28
N ILE A 214 -11.96 -3.24 10.05
CA ILE A 214 -11.52 -2.24 11.03
C ILE A 214 -11.81 -0.84 10.49
N GLU A 215 -12.55 -0.07 11.30
CA GLU A 215 -12.77 1.35 11.02
C GLU A 215 -11.46 2.14 11.04
N GLU A 216 -11.37 3.18 10.19
CA GLU A 216 -10.16 3.99 10.01
C GLU A 216 -9.59 4.51 11.34
N ASP A 217 -10.48 4.99 12.25
CA ASP A 217 -10.10 5.57 13.54
C ASP A 217 -9.54 4.56 14.54
N ASN A 218 -9.76 3.26 14.32
CA ASN A 218 -9.23 2.20 15.17
C ASN A 218 -7.90 1.61 14.69
N LYS A 219 -7.45 1.93 13.47
CA LYS A 219 -6.22 1.39 12.90
C LYS A 219 -4.99 1.78 13.71
N ASN A 220 -4.93 3.03 14.16
CA ASN A 220 -3.79 3.51 14.95
C ASN A 220 -3.62 2.72 16.25
N ASP A 221 -4.70 2.40 16.95
CA ASP A 221 -4.65 1.57 18.15
C ASP A 221 -4.16 0.14 17.84
N LEU A 222 -4.55 -0.45 16.72
CA LEU A 222 -4.07 -1.77 16.30
C LEU A 222 -2.56 -1.77 16.03
N TYR A 223 -2.05 -0.79 15.27
CA TYR A 223 -0.60 -0.67 15.05
C TYR A 223 0.15 -0.47 16.35
N ASN A 224 -0.36 0.34 17.29
CA ASN A 224 0.31 0.57 18.57
C ASN A 224 0.21 -0.62 19.52
N ALA A 225 -0.86 -1.42 19.48
CA ALA A 225 -1.04 -2.60 20.30
C ALA A 225 -0.12 -3.75 19.90
N CYS A 226 0.22 -3.88 18.61
CA CYS A 226 1.09 -4.95 18.14
C CYS A 226 2.56 -4.76 18.54
N ASP A 227 3.32 -5.83 18.44
CA ASP A 227 4.78 -5.80 18.56
C ASP A 227 5.42 -5.69 17.17
N ILE A 228 4.98 -6.50 16.24
CA ILE A 228 5.53 -6.61 14.90
C ILE A 228 4.37 -6.59 13.89
N TYR A 229 4.49 -5.79 12.83
CA TYR A 229 3.61 -5.87 11.68
C TYR A 229 4.18 -6.87 10.66
N ILE A 230 3.35 -7.77 10.17
CA ILE A 230 3.80 -8.80 9.22
C ILE A 230 2.82 -8.94 8.05
N MET A 231 3.34 -8.99 6.82
CA MET A 231 2.56 -9.34 5.64
C MET A 231 3.46 -10.05 4.61
N ASN A 232 3.27 -11.36 4.45
CA ASN A 232 4.04 -12.18 3.53
C ASN A 232 3.38 -12.23 2.15
N SER A 233 3.26 -11.07 1.49
CA SER A 233 2.63 -11.01 0.16
C SER A 233 3.44 -11.78 -0.86
N ASN A 234 2.73 -12.45 -1.77
CA ASN A 234 3.30 -13.18 -2.88
C ASN A 234 2.77 -12.65 -4.22
N LYS A 235 3.42 -13.06 -5.30
CA LYS A 235 2.89 -12.91 -6.64
C LYS A 235 2.02 -14.14 -6.94
N THR A 236 0.77 -13.91 -7.31
CA THR A 236 -0.09 -15.00 -7.79
C THR A 236 -0.02 -15.08 -9.30
N ASP A 237 0.27 -16.27 -9.83
CA ASP A 237 0.50 -16.48 -11.27
C ASP A 237 -0.77 -16.31 -12.12
N GLU A 238 -1.94 -16.53 -11.54
CA GLU A 238 -3.20 -16.56 -12.27
C GLU A 238 -3.65 -15.20 -12.82
N GLU A 239 -3.25 -14.07 -12.20
CA GLU A 239 -3.72 -12.73 -12.59
C GLU A 239 -2.65 -11.64 -12.63
N GLY A 240 -1.35 -11.96 -12.44
CA GLY A 240 -0.30 -10.94 -12.30
C GLY A 240 -0.49 -10.06 -11.06
N ASP A 241 -1.24 -10.55 -10.07
CA ASP A 241 -1.57 -9.80 -8.86
C ASP A 241 -0.36 -9.76 -7.92
N SER A 242 0.16 -8.58 -7.67
CA SER A 242 1.29 -8.37 -6.74
C SER A 242 1.09 -7.11 -5.91
N GLU A 243 1.84 -6.99 -4.81
CA GLU A 243 1.82 -5.78 -3.99
C GLU A 243 2.47 -4.62 -4.73
N GLY A 244 1.75 -3.51 -4.89
CA GLY A 244 2.28 -2.33 -5.59
C GLY A 244 3.29 -1.55 -4.76
N PHE A 245 3.12 -1.53 -3.42
CA PHE A 245 4.00 -0.80 -2.51
C PHE A 245 3.94 -1.30 -1.06
N GLY A 246 2.73 -1.33 -0.44
CA GLY A 246 2.54 -1.74 0.94
C GLY A 246 2.50 -0.59 1.94
N ILE A 247 1.54 0.33 1.80
CA ILE A 247 1.36 1.50 2.71
C ILE A 247 1.29 1.08 4.18
N THR A 248 0.69 -0.07 4.48
CA THR A 248 0.53 -0.58 5.84
C THR A 248 1.86 -0.86 6.57
N PHE A 249 2.94 -1.15 5.84
CA PHE A 249 4.28 -1.21 6.43
C PHE A 249 4.74 0.16 6.93
N LEU A 250 4.48 1.21 6.13
CA LEU A 250 4.83 2.58 6.52
C LEU A 250 3.97 3.06 7.70
N GLU A 251 2.67 2.74 7.71
CA GLU A 251 1.78 3.08 8.83
C GLU A 251 2.26 2.43 10.13
N SER A 252 2.71 1.17 10.06
CA SER A 252 3.30 0.46 11.19
C SER A 252 4.62 1.09 11.66
N ASN A 253 5.53 1.42 10.74
CA ASN A 253 6.77 2.12 11.07
C ASN A 253 6.50 3.50 11.68
N ALA A 254 5.48 4.24 11.24
CA ALA A 254 5.07 5.51 11.85
C ALA A 254 4.60 5.35 13.30
N CYS A 255 4.08 4.17 13.66
CA CYS A 255 3.74 3.78 15.02
C CYS A 255 4.91 3.14 15.79
N GLY A 256 6.13 3.20 15.25
CA GLY A 256 7.33 2.66 15.89
C GLY A 256 7.37 1.13 15.96
N LYS A 257 6.75 0.43 15.02
CA LYS A 257 6.79 -1.03 14.97
C LYS A 257 7.68 -1.52 13.84
N PRO A 258 8.61 -2.45 14.13
CA PRO A 258 9.34 -3.16 13.10
C PRO A 258 8.38 -3.93 12.18
N VAL A 259 8.76 -4.11 10.94
CA VAL A 259 7.94 -4.79 9.95
C VAL A 259 8.65 -6.01 9.36
N ILE A 260 7.89 -7.05 9.04
CA ILE A 260 8.34 -8.20 8.25
C ILE A 260 7.53 -8.24 6.97
N GLY A 261 8.20 -8.13 5.83
CA GLY A 261 7.59 -8.23 4.51
C GLY A 261 8.29 -9.26 3.64
N SER A 262 7.60 -9.76 2.63
CA SER A 262 8.24 -10.60 1.62
C SER A 262 8.97 -9.74 0.57
N ASN A 263 10.06 -10.25 0.03
CA ASN A 263 10.76 -9.62 -1.09
C ASN A 263 10.01 -9.88 -2.41
N ALA A 264 8.82 -9.27 -2.54
CA ALA A 264 7.93 -9.45 -3.68
C ALA A 264 7.25 -8.12 -4.06
N GLY A 265 7.09 -7.88 -5.37
CA GLY A 265 6.45 -6.66 -5.87
C GLY A 265 7.17 -5.38 -5.45
N GLY A 266 6.42 -4.36 -5.05
CA GLY A 266 6.92 -3.07 -4.58
C GLY A 266 7.22 -3.00 -3.09
N ILE A 267 7.25 -4.12 -2.36
CA ILE A 267 7.50 -4.12 -0.91
C ILE A 267 8.92 -3.64 -0.59
N SER A 268 9.90 -3.95 -1.44
CA SER A 268 11.28 -3.46 -1.30
C SER A 268 11.44 -1.94 -1.43
N ASP A 269 10.44 -1.25 -1.95
CA ASP A 269 10.41 0.22 -1.95
C ASP A 269 9.94 0.79 -0.58
N ALA A 270 9.10 0.03 0.15
CA ALA A 270 8.63 0.39 1.49
C ALA A 270 9.60 -0.09 2.59
N ILE A 271 10.24 -1.26 2.40
CA ILE A 271 11.13 -1.88 3.38
C ILE A 271 12.55 -1.98 2.80
N THR A 272 13.52 -1.38 3.48
CA THR A 272 14.94 -1.67 3.28
C THR A 272 15.34 -2.71 4.33
N ASN A 273 15.80 -3.88 3.84
CA ASN A 273 16.10 -5.02 4.69
C ASN A 273 17.13 -4.68 5.78
N ARG A 274 16.82 -5.01 7.04
CA ARG A 274 17.62 -4.77 8.26
C ARG A 274 17.84 -3.27 8.58
N GLU A 275 17.12 -2.38 7.90
CA GLU A 275 17.13 -0.94 8.20
C GLU A 275 15.85 -0.52 8.94
N ASN A 276 14.66 -0.72 8.33
CA ASN A 276 13.34 -0.42 8.92
C ASN A 276 12.43 -1.64 9.05
N GLY A 277 12.91 -2.82 8.66
CA GLY A 277 12.20 -4.09 8.73
C GLY A 277 13.03 -5.25 8.19
N LEU A 278 12.44 -6.42 8.13
CA LEU A 278 13.04 -7.61 7.53
C LEU A 278 12.33 -7.97 6.23
N LEU A 279 13.09 -8.22 5.17
CA LEU A 279 12.61 -8.78 3.91
C LEU A 279 12.93 -10.27 3.86
N ILE A 280 11.92 -11.09 3.64
CA ILE A 280 12.03 -12.54 3.59
C ILE A 280 11.56 -13.09 2.25
N GLU A 281 11.88 -14.31 1.95
CA GLU A 281 11.39 -15.01 0.77
C GLU A 281 9.86 -15.20 0.86
N PRO A 282 9.10 -14.89 -0.22
CA PRO A 282 7.67 -15.12 -0.23
C PRO A 282 7.34 -16.62 -0.15
N ASN A 283 6.17 -16.96 0.41
CA ASN A 283 5.69 -18.33 0.57
C ASN A 283 6.64 -19.27 1.35
N ASN A 284 7.50 -18.73 2.20
CA ASN A 284 8.44 -19.51 3.00
C ASN A 284 8.11 -19.43 4.50
N PRO A 285 7.30 -20.36 5.06
CA PRO A 285 6.96 -20.36 6.48
C PRO A 285 8.17 -20.49 7.40
N THR A 286 9.20 -21.22 7.00
CA THR A 286 10.42 -21.40 7.80
C THR A 286 11.19 -20.09 7.94
N LYS A 287 11.40 -19.35 6.85
CA LYS A 287 12.05 -18.04 6.89
C LYS A 287 11.19 -17.01 7.62
N THR A 288 9.87 -17.09 7.48
CA THR A 288 8.92 -16.26 8.23
C THR A 288 9.05 -16.52 9.73
N ALA A 289 9.07 -17.78 10.15
CA ALA A 289 9.25 -18.18 11.55
C ALA A 289 10.57 -17.71 12.12
N GLN A 290 11.67 -17.84 11.36
CA GLN A 290 13.00 -17.35 11.75
C GLN A 290 13.01 -15.84 11.99
N ALA A 291 12.44 -15.05 11.08
CA ALA A 291 12.37 -13.59 11.20
C ALA A 291 11.52 -13.15 12.41
N ILE A 292 10.38 -13.81 12.64
CA ILE A 292 9.55 -13.55 13.82
C ILE A 292 10.33 -13.84 15.10
N TYR A 293 10.98 -15.01 15.16
CA TYR A 293 11.76 -15.42 16.32
C TYR A 293 12.95 -14.47 16.58
N GLU A 294 13.66 -14.05 15.52
CA GLU A 294 14.76 -13.09 15.62
C GLU A 294 14.29 -11.78 16.27
N LEU A 295 13.20 -11.17 15.75
CA LEU A 295 12.71 -9.88 16.27
C LEU A 295 12.17 -9.96 17.70
N PHE A 296 11.67 -11.09 18.15
CA PHE A 296 11.21 -11.23 19.55
C PHE A 296 12.36 -11.52 20.53
N ASN A 297 13.53 -11.95 20.07
CA ASN A 297 14.65 -12.34 20.92
C ASN A 297 15.89 -11.43 20.78
N ASP A 298 15.95 -10.58 19.76
CA ASP A 298 17.00 -9.58 19.57
C ASP A 298 16.41 -8.17 19.81
N GLU A 299 16.43 -7.73 21.06
CA GLU A 299 15.92 -6.42 21.47
C GLU A 299 16.70 -5.27 20.79
N LYS A 300 18.01 -5.44 20.56
CA LYS A 300 18.85 -4.45 19.89
C LYS A 300 18.40 -4.25 18.46
N LEU A 301 18.23 -5.33 17.71
CA LEU A 301 17.71 -5.28 16.34
C LEU A 301 16.29 -4.69 16.32
N TYR A 302 15.41 -5.14 17.21
CA TYR A 302 14.04 -4.62 17.32
C TYR A 302 14.03 -3.10 17.47
N ASN A 303 14.78 -2.57 18.44
CA ASN A 303 14.83 -1.13 18.72
C ASN A 303 15.44 -0.35 17.54
N GLN A 304 16.51 -0.86 16.93
CA GLN A 304 17.13 -0.27 15.74
C GLN A 304 16.12 -0.15 14.59
N LEU A 305 15.39 -1.23 14.26
CA LEU A 305 14.42 -1.22 13.16
C LEU A 305 13.24 -0.28 13.45
N SER A 306 12.82 -0.20 14.72
CA SER A 306 11.76 0.72 15.17
C SER A 306 12.16 2.18 14.98
N GLU A 307 13.33 2.59 15.48
CA GLU A 307 13.85 3.95 15.42
C GLU A 307 14.13 4.39 13.99
N ASN A 308 14.77 3.54 13.20
CA ASN A 308 15.04 3.78 11.79
C ASN A 308 13.74 3.89 10.99
N GLY A 309 12.74 3.05 11.32
CA GLY A 309 11.41 3.11 10.71
C GLY A 309 10.76 4.48 10.91
N ILE A 310 10.74 5.00 12.14
CA ILE A 310 10.20 6.31 12.47
C ILE A 310 10.94 7.43 11.69
N THR A 311 12.28 7.38 11.70
CA THR A 311 13.12 8.36 11.01
C THR A 311 12.85 8.38 9.52
N ARG A 312 12.83 7.19 8.90
CA ARG A 312 12.55 7.02 7.47
C ARG A 312 11.17 7.58 7.07
N ILE A 313 10.15 7.40 7.92
CA ILE A 313 8.83 7.99 7.68
C ILE A 313 8.91 9.52 7.67
N LYS A 314 9.55 10.14 8.65
CA LYS A 314 9.65 11.59 8.76
C LYS A 314 10.40 12.22 7.59
N GLU A 315 11.46 11.57 7.12
CA GLU A 315 12.34 12.09 6.09
C GLU A 315 11.83 11.84 4.67
N ASN A 316 11.20 10.68 4.42
CA ASN A 316 10.95 10.23 3.05
C ASN A 316 9.47 10.01 2.71
N PHE A 317 8.62 9.66 3.70
CA PHE A 317 7.27 9.20 3.45
C PHE A 317 6.16 10.00 4.15
N ALA A 318 6.52 11.02 4.93
CA ALA A 318 5.52 11.95 5.46
C ALA A 318 4.82 12.70 4.32
N ILE A 319 3.52 13.01 4.50
CA ILE A 319 2.68 13.62 3.46
C ILE A 319 3.29 14.90 2.86
N ASN A 320 3.94 15.74 3.69
CA ASN A 320 4.62 16.95 3.23
C ASN A 320 5.84 16.62 2.35
N LYS A 321 6.64 15.60 2.71
CA LYS A 321 7.82 15.19 1.96
C LYS A 321 7.49 14.59 0.59
N VAL A 322 6.45 13.81 0.53
CA VAL A 322 5.97 13.28 -0.75
C VAL A 322 5.27 14.37 -1.56
N GLY A 323 4.53 15.26 -0.90
CA GLY A 323 3.89 16.42 -1.53
C GLY A 323 4.89 17.36 -2.20
N GLU A 324 6.05 17.61 -1.58
CA GLU A 324 7.14 18.41 -2.16
C GLU A 324 7.57 17.88 -3.55
N LYS A 325 7.67 16.53 -3.71
CA LYS A 325 8.03 15.90 -5.00
C LYS A 325 6.96 16.09 -6.09
N TYR A 326 5.69 16.10 -5.70
CA TYR A 326 4.60 16.42 -6.65
C TYR A 326 4.60 17.89 -7.00
N MET A 327 4.84 18.78 -6.02
CA MET A 327 4.92 20.22 -6.27
C MET A 327 6.07 20.60 -7.21
N GLU A 328 7.21 19.92 -7.13
CA GLU A 328 8.32 20.10 -8.08
C GLU A 328 7.88 19.85 -9.53
N ILE A 329 7.10 18.78 -9.78
CA ILE A 329 6.58 18.49 -11.12
C ILE A 329 5.60 19.57 -11.58
N ILE A 330 4.75 20.06 -10.67
CA ILE A 330 3.75 21.10 -10.98
C ILE A 330 4.44 22.43 -11.28
N LEU A 331 5.39 22.84 -10.46
CA LEU A 331 6.10 24.11 -10.64
C LEU A 331 6.93 24.12 -11.93
N ASN A 332 7.69 23.05 -12.20
CA ASN A 332 8.45 22.92 -13.44
C ASN A 332 7.58 23.01 -14.70
N HIS A 333 6.28 22.76 -14.62
CA HIS A 333 5.36 22.94 -15.76
C HIS A 333 5.04 24.42 -16.02
N TYR A 334 5.05 25.27 -14.99
CA TYR A 334 4.72 26.70 -15.12
C TYR A 334 5.97 27.56 -15.38
N ASP A 335 7.17 27.02 -15.15
CA ASP A 335 8.44 27.74 -15.37
C ASP A 335 8.92 27.67 -16.84
N TYR A 336 8.18 26.99 -17.72
CA TYR A 336 8.35 26.91 -19.17
C TYR A 336 7.12 27.55 -19.88
#